data_0b869d0fa60a372a03252b4d502f4242
#
_entry.id   0b869d0fa60a372a03252b4d502f4242
#
_cell.length_a   1.000
_cell.length_b   1.000
_cell.length_c   1.000
_cell.angle_alpha   90.00
_cell.angle_beta   90.00
_cell.angle_gamma   90.00
#
_symmetry.space_group_name_H-M   'P 1'
#
loop_
_entity.id
_entity.type
_entity.pdbx_description
1 polymer ?
#
loop_
_entity_poly.entity_id
_entity_poly.type
_entity_poly.pdbx_seq_one_letter_code
_entity_poly.pdbx_strand_id
1 'polypeptide(L)' 'VLPKCCIMMEKMGRFCHYLVHYDGKFYDSNLGILEEYDMSKLLGYLEIKC' A
#
# COMPACT_ATOMS: atom_id res chain seq x y z
N VAL A 1 -11.24 -5.33 2.06
CA VAL A 1 -10.65 -5.71 0.75
C VAL A 1 -10.21 -4.45 0.01
N LEU A 2 -8.98 -4.44 -0.47
CA LEU A 2 -8.44 -3.30 -1.19
C LEU A 2 -8.94 -3.27 -2.64
N PRO A 3 -9.12 -2.07 -3.22
CA PRO A 3 -9.38 -1.97 -4.65
C PRO A 3 -8.21 -2.55 -5.44
N LYS A 4 -8.46 -2.94 -6.68
CA LYS A 4 -7.42 -3.52 -7.53
C LYS A 4 -6.22 -2.59 -7.70
N CYS A 5 -6.47 -1.29 -7.70
CA CYS A 5 -5.47 -0.25 -7.96
C CYS A 5 -5.64 0.85 -6.93
N CYS A 6 -4.69 1.02 -6.05
CA CYS A 6 -4.79 2.09 -5.05
C CYS A 6 -3.43 2.48 -4.51
N ILE A 7 -3.36 3.69 -3.98
CA ILE A 7 -2.21 4.15 -3.21
C ILE A 7 -2.52 3.92 -1.75
N MET A 8 -1.65 3.20 -1.07
CA MET A 8 -1.82 2.88 0.34
C MET A 8 -0.97 3.81 1.18
N MET A 9 -1.47 4.18 2.35
CA MET A 9 -0.75 5.02 3.28
C MET A 9 -0.52 4.26 4.56
N GLU A 10 0.74 4.23 5.00
CA GLU A 10 1.17 3.49 6.16
C GLU A 10 1.88 4.44 7.12
N LYS A 11 1.66 4.25 8.42
CA LYS A 11 2.33 5.07 9.42
C LYS A 11 3.67 4.45 9.76
N MET A 12 4.73 5.25 9.65
CA MET A 12 6.08 4.86 10.04
C MET A 12 6.64 5.88 11.02
N GLY A 13 6.39 5.67 12.30
CA GLY A 13 6.81 6.60 13.33
C GLY A 13 6.19 7.97 13.14
N ARG A 14 7.01 8.97 12.83
CA ARG A 14 6.55 10.34 12.57
C ARG A 14 6.11 10.56 11.14
N PHE A 15 6.45 9.65 10.26
CA PHE A 15 6.28 9.85 8.83
C PHE A 15 5.17 8.95 8.30
N CYS A 16 4.59 9.36 7.19
CA CYS A 16 3.72 8.52 6.43
C CYS A 16 4.50 7.93 5.27
N HIS A 17 4.35 6.65 5.05
CA HIS A 17 4.97 5.95 3.94
C HIS A 17 3.89 5.54 2.96
N TYR A 18 4.17 5.68 1.68
CA TYR A 18 3.21 5.35 0.64
C TYR A 18 3.70 4.16 -0.16
N LEU A 19 2.79 3.30 -0.51
CA LEU A 19 3.07 2.20 -1.43
C LEU A 19 1.85 1.99 -2.32
N VAL A 20 2.03 1.21 -3.38
CA VAL A 20 0.98 0.99 -4.36
C VAL A 20 0.52 -0.45 -4.29
N HIS A 21 -0.79 -0.64 -4.28
CA HIS A 21 -1.39 -1.96 -4.46
C HIS A 21 -1.92 -2.04 -5.89
N TYR A 22 -1.50 -3.07 -6.59
CA TYR A 22 -1.97 -3.29 -7.95
C TYR A 22 -2.06 -4.79 -8.22
N ASP A 23 -3.23 -5.23 -8.66
CA ASP A 23 -3.47 -6.61 -9.08
C ASP A 23 -2.94 -7.67 -8.11
N GLY A 24 -3.24 -7.48 -6.82
CA GLY A 24 -2.87 -8.43 -5.78
C GLY A 24 -1.45 -8.33 -5.27
N LYS A 25 -0.67 -7.36 -5.74
CA LYS A 25 0.70 -7.17 -5.31
C LYS A 25 0.91 -5.79 -4.73
N PHE A 26 1.90 -5.67 -3.88
CA PHE A 26 2.23 -4.42 -3.20
C PHE A 26 3.61 -3.95 -3.65
N TYR A 27 3.67 -2.74 -4.16
CA TYR A 27 4.90 -2.17 -4.70
C TYR A 27 5.44 -1.12 -3.73
N ASP A 28 6.54 -1.46 -3.07
CA ASP A 28 7.17 -0.61 -2.06
C ASP A 28 8.54 -0.17 -2.56
N SER A 29 8.83 1.13 -2.47
CA SER A 29 10.10 1.67 -2.96
C SER A 29 11.30 1.16 -2.18
N ASN A 30 11.10 0.76 -0.92
CA ASN A 30 12.19 0.27 -0.09
C ASN A 30 12.33 -1.25 -0.12
N LEU A 31 11.21 -1.95 -0.13
CA LEU A 31 11.17 -3.40 -0.01
C LEU A 31 10.98 -4.13 -1.34
N GLY A 32 10.63 -3.40 -2.37
CA GLY A 32 10.36 -3.99 -3.67
C GLY A 32 8.92 -4.47 -3.80
N ILE A 33 8.74 -5.56 -4.53
CA ILE A 33 7.41 -6.11 -4.78
C ILE A 33 7.09 -7.14 -3.71
N LEU A 34 5.97 -6.95 -3.02
CA LEU A 34 5.52 -7.84 -1.97
C LEU A 34 4.21 -8.50 -2.37
N GLU A 35 4.06 -9.77 -2.04
CA GLU A 35 2.82 -10.50 -2.31
C GLU A 35 1.89 -10.48 -1.11
N GLU A 36 2.39 -10.09 0.05
CA GLU A 36 1.61 -10.00 1.28
C GLU A 36 1.88 -8.68 1.96
N TYR A 37 0.90 -8.21 2.72
CA TYR A 37 1.01 -6.95 3.45
C TYR A 37 0.30 -7.07 4.79
N ASP A 38 0.91 -6.51 5.83
CA ASP A 38 0.32 -6.46 7.15
C ASP A 38 -0.70 -5.32 7.21
N MET A 39 -1.97 -5.65 7.08
CA MET A 39 -3.04 -4.67 7.04
C MET A 39 -3.17 -3.87 8.32
N SER A 40 -2.59 -4.33 9.41
CA SER A 40 -2.64 -3.60 10.67
C SER A 40 -1.84 -2.29 10.62
N LYS A 41 -0.92 -2.18 9.67
CA LYS A 41 -0.12 -0.96 9.48
C LYS A 41 -0.81 0.06 8.58
N LEU A 42 -1.86 -0.33 7.91
CA LEU A 42 -2.54 0.53 6.94
C LEU A 42 -3.35 1.62 7.64
N LEU A 43 -3.09 2.88 7.31
CA LEU A 43 -3.89 3.99 7.80
C LEU A 43 -5.10 4.24 6.90
N GLY A 44 -4.89 4.09 5.60
CA GLY A 44 -5.95 4.32 4.65
C GLY A 44 -5.42 4.13 3.24
N TYR A 45 -6.28 4.32 2.26
CA TYR A 45 -5.87 4.20 0.87
C TYR A 45 -6.70 5.11 -0.01
N LEU A 46 -6.16 5.42 -1.19
CA LEU A 46 -6.84 6.20 -2.20
C LEU A 46 -6.96 5.33 -3.45
N GLU A 47 -8.18 5.04 -3.85
CA GLU A 47 -8.41 4.26 -5.05
C GLU A 47 -8.03 5.03 -6.30
N ILE A 48 -7.38 4.35 -7.24
CA ILE A 48 -6.99 4.93 -8.51
C ILE A 48 -7.73 4.18 -9.60
N LYS A 49 -8.28 4.91 -10.55
CA LYS A 49 -8.87 4.29 -11.73
C LYS A 49 -7.76 3.76 -12.62
N CYS A 50 -7.84 2.51 -12.93
CA CYS A 50 -6.90 1.89 -13.85
C CYS A 50 -7.40 1.94 -15.28
#